data_fae231bbfa2501c1935a1d52cbf0307b
#
_entry.id   fae231bbfa2501c1935a1d52cbf0307b
#
_cell.length_a   1.000
_cell.length_b   1.000
_cell.length_c   1.000
_cell.angle_alpha   90.00
_cell.angle_beta   90.00
_cell.angle_gamma   90.00
#
_symmetry.space_group_name_H-M   'P 1'
#
loop_
_entity.id
_entity.type
_entity.pdbx_description
1 polymer ?
#
loop_
_entity_poly.entity_id
_entity_poly.type
_entity_poly.pdbx_seq_one_letter_code
_entity_poly.pdbx_strand_id
1 'polypeptide(L)'
;MKTQNVSTIPQQKLLTIIFFAIATEQIVIAAAIYFLKASGHFQGEFPSKEILTIVSLAASAMLPFLGHKLYGWQMASTASVTDAMQTTRKKFVTILLRLISYDMASILAMIGYLLTSNVVLLAAFVVIFAFYLFLKPKEESL
;
A
#
# COMPACT_ATOMS: atom_id res chain seq x y z
N MET A 1 -38.04 7.36 5.04
CA MET A 1 -37.74 6.87 4.61
C MET A 1 -36.66 6.38 4.37
N LYS A 2 -36.41 5.79 4.26
CA LYS A 2 -35.50 5.40 4.12
C LYS A 2 -35.12 4.93 3.14
N THR A 3 -34.91 5.09 2.67
CA THR A 3 -34.62 4.85 1.62
C THR A 3 -33.49 4.38 1.33
N GLN A 4 -33.10 4.19 1.54
CA GLN A 4 -32.19 3.93 1.35
C GLN A 4 -31.22 3.50 1.22
N ASN A 5 -30.85 3.55 0.71
CA ASN A 5 -29.66 3.17 0.88
C ASN A 5 -29.45 1.80 0.92
N VAL A 6 -30.16 1.22 0.67
CA VAL A 6 -30.19 -0.15 0.77
C VAL A 6 -29.19 -0.91 -0.01
N SER A 7 -28.89 -0.44 -1.21
CA SER A 7 -27.94 -1.11 -2.08
C SER A 7 -26.52 -0.63 -1.91
N THR A 8 -26.28 0.38 -1.08
CA THR A 8 -24.93 0.90 -0.91
C THR A 8 -24.17 0.09 0.12
N ILE A 9 -22.97 -0.32 -0.24
CA ILE A 9 -22.06 -0.97 0.70
C ILE A 9 -21.54 0.10 1.66
N PRO A 10 -21.58 -0.14 2.97
CA PRO A 10 -20.98 0.82 3.91
C PRO A 10 -19.52 1.07 3.57
N GLN A 11 -19.08 2.31 3.67
CA GLN A 11 -17.71 2.69 3.31
C GLN A 11 -16.68 1.91 4.14
N GLN A 12 -17.00 1.64 5.40
CA GLN A 12 -16.12 0.84 6.26
C GLN A 12 -15.92 -0.56 5.70
N LYS A 13 -17.00 -1.20 5.25
CA LYS A 13 -16.92 -2.53 4.65
C LYS A 13 -16.14 -2.49 3.34
N LEU A 14 -16.34 -1.45 2.55
CA LEU A 14 -15.61 -1.27 1.30
C LEU A 14 -14.10 -1.12 1.55
N LEU A 15 -13.71 -0.35 2.56
CA LEU A 15 -12.31 -0.23 2.94
C LEU A 15 -11.71 -1.57 3.33
N THR A 16 -12.44 -2.38 4.06
CA THR A 16 -11.97 -3.71 4.46
C THR A 16 -11.78 -4.60 3.24
N ILE A 17 -12.71 -4.56 2.30
CA ILE A 17 -12.60 -5.32 1.05
C ILE A 17 -11.38 -4.86 0.25
N ILE A 18 -11.18 -3.57 0.12
CA ILE A 18 -10.03 -2.99 -0.59
C ILE A 18 -8.73 -3.40 0.10
N PHE A 19 -8.70 -3.35 1.43
CA PHE A 19 -7.53 -3.74 2.20
C PHE A 19 -7.10 -5.18 1.87
N PHE A 20 -8.05 -6.11 1.89
CA PHE A 20 -7.74 -7.51 1.59
C PHE A 20 -7.42 -7.73 0.12
N ALA A 21 -8.06 -6.98 -0.78
CA ALA A 21 -7.75 -7.06 -2.21
C ALA A 21 -6.31 -6.64 -2.48
N ILE A 22 -5.86 -5.54 -1.88
CA ILE A 22 -4.49 -5.05 -2.02
C ILE A 22 -3.50 -6.04 -1.39
N ALA A 23 -3.83 -6.60 -0.23
CA ALA A 23 -2.99 -7.60 0.40
C ALA A 23 -2.80 -8.83 -0.50
N THR A 24 -3.88 -9.30 -1.11
CA THR A 24 -3.84 -10.42 -2.05
C THR A 24 -3.00 -10.08 -3.27
N GLU A 25 -3.18 -8.88 -3.82
CA GLU A 25 -2.40 -8.40 -4.95
C GLU A 25 -0.89 -8.41 -4.63
N GLN A 26 -0.51 -7.92 -3.47
CA GLN A 26 0.90 -7.89 -3.07
C GLN A 26 1.49 -9.31 -3.00
N ILE A 27 0.74 -10.25 -2.44
CA ILE A 27 1.17 -11.64 -2.37
C ILE A 27 1.32 -12.24 -3.76
N VAL A 28 0.36 -12.00 -4.65
CA VAL A 28 0.38 -12.53 -6.02
C VAL A 28 1.57 -11.97 -6.78
N ILE A 29 1.81 -10.66 -6.68
CA ILE A 29 2.94 -10.02 -7.36
C ILE A 29 4.26 -10.57 -6.82
N ALA A 30 4.39 -10.70 -5.50
CA ALA A 30 5.60 -11.23 -4.89
C ALA A 30 5.85 -12.68 -5.34
N ALA A 31 4.82 -13.51 -5.36
CA ALA A 31 4.94 -14.89 -5.80
C ALA A 31 5.33 -14.96 -7.28
N ALA A 32 4.71 -14.15 -8.12
CA ALA A 32 5.02 -14.12 -9.55
C ALA A 32 6.47 -13.72 -9.80
N ILE A 33 6.94 -12.69 -9.12
CA ILE A 33 8.33 -12.22 -9.26
C ILE A 33 9.30 -13.28 -8.74
N TYR A 34 8.99 -13.90 -7.60
CA TYR A 34 9.83 -14.95 -7.06
C TYR A 34 9.94 -16.14 -8.04
N PHE A 35 8.82 -16.55 -8.63
CA PHE A 35 8.83 -17.63 -9.62
C PHE A 35 9.59 -17.26 -10.88
N LEU A 36 9.47 -16.03 -11.36
CA LEU A 36 10.24 -15.58 -12.51
C LEU A 36 11.74 -15.67 -12.24
N LYS A 37 12.15 -15.30 -11.04
CA LYS A 37 13.55 -15.40 -10.65
C LYS A 37 14.00 -16.84 -10.51
N ALA A 38 13.21 -17.67 -9.83
CA ALA A 38 13.57 -19.07 -9.57
C ALA A 38 13.62 -19.89 -10.85
N SER A 39 12.80 -19.58 -11.84
CA SER A 39 12.78 -20.31 -13.11
C SER A 39 13.89 -19.88 -14.07
N GLY A 40 14.63 -18.85 -13.75
CA GLY A 40 15.70 -18.34 -14.60
C GLY A 40 15.23 -17.59 -15.83
N HIS A 41 13.95 -17.32 -15.94
CA HIS A 41 13.40 -16.58 -17.09
C HIS A 41 13.84 -15.13 -17.15
N PHE A 42 14.25 -14.58 -16.01
CA PHE A 42 14.71 -13.21 -15.93
C PHE A 42 16.12 -13.19 -15.35
N GLN A 43 17.11 -13.07 -16.21
CA GLN A 43 18.54 -13.04 -15.85
C GLN A 43 19.19 -11.76 -16.30
N GLY A 44 18.45 -10.66 -16.31
CA GLY A 44 19.01 -9.38 -16.71
C GLY A 44 20.11 -8.93 -15.75
N GLU A 45 21.26 -8.61 -16.30
CA GLU A 45 22.32 -7.98 -15.55
C GLU A 45 22.29 -6.49 -15.84
N PHE A 46 22.06 -5.71 -14.79
CA PHE A 46 22.08 -4.25 -14.91
C PHE A 46 23.39 -3.71 -14.38
N PRO A 47 24.07 -2.81 -15.11
CA PRO A 47 25.38 -2.34 -14.70
C PRO A 47 25.39 -1.57 -13.38
N SER A 48 24.25 -1.06 -12.94
CA SER A 48 24.15 -0.22 -11.76
C SER A 48 23.29 -0.86 -10.68
N LYS A 49 23.51 -2.13 -10.39
CA LYS A 49 22.70 -2.86 -9.38
C LYS A 49 22.72 -2.19 -8.01
N GLU A 50 23.87 -1.68 -7.58
CA GLU A 50 23.98 -1.00 -6.29
C GLU A 50 23.13 0.25 -6.24
N ILE A 51 23.20 1.06 -7.30
CA ILE A 51 22.40 2.28 -7.40
C ILE A 51 20.92 1.95 -7.44
N LEU A 52 20.54 0.95 -8.23
CA LEU A 52 19.14 0.51 -8.31
C LEU A 52 18.63 0.00 -6.96
N THR A 53 19.48 -0.73 -6.23
CA THR A 53 19.11 -1.20 -4.88
C THR A 53 18.87 -0.02 -3.95
N ILE A 54 19.78 0.95 -3.93
CA ILE A 54 19.68 2.13 -3.07
C ILE A 54 18.45 2.95 -3.43
N VAL A 55 18.21 3.19 -4.72
CA VAL A 55 17.06 3.96 -5.18
C VAL A 55 15.76 3.24 -4.84
N SER A 56 15.71 1.93 -5.04
CA SER A 56 14.52 1.14 -4.72
C SER A 56 14.22 1.14 -3.22
N LEU A 57 15.26 0.98 -2.40
CA LEU A 57 15.11 1.03 -0.94
C LEU A 57 14.65 2.40 -0.48
N ALA A 58 15.27 3.45 -1.00
CA ALA A 58 14.89 4.81 -0.65
C ALA A 58 13.45 5.11 -1.03
N ALA A 59 13.05 4.75 -2.25
CA ALA A 59 11.68 4.98 -2.72
C ALA A 59 10.67 4.18 -1.90
N SER A 60 10.96 2.91 -1.62
CA SER A 60 10.04 2.08 -0.85
C SER A 60 9.95 2.50 0.63
N ALA A 61 10.98 3.13 1.18
CA ALA A 61 10.91 3.69 2.53
C ALA A 61 10.19 5.05 2.55
N MET A 62 10.41 5.88 1.52
CA MET A 62 9.81 7.21 1.47
C MET A 62 8.30 7.19 1.26
N LEU A 63 7.80 6.26 0.45
CA LEU A 63 6.36 6.22 0.16
C LEU A 63 5.50 5.99 1.40
N PRO A 64 5.78 5.00 2.26
CA PRO A 64 5.01 4.87 3.50
C PRO A 64 5.15 6.08 4.41
N PHE A 65 6.33 6.66 4.49
CA PHE A 65 6.58 7.84 5.32
C PHE A 65 5.73 9.03 4.85
N LEU A 66 5.70 9.27 3.54
CA LEU A 66 4.87 10.33 2.97
C LEU A 66 3.39 10.03 3.16
N GLY A 67 3.01 8.76 3.02
CA GLY A 67 1.63 8.33 3.24
C GLY A 67 1.18 8.60 4.68
N HIS A 68 2.04 8.32 5.65
CA HIS A 68 1.72 8.61 7.05
C HIS A 68 1.64 10.11 7.33
N LYS A 69 2.53 10.90 6.75
CA LYS A 69 2.48 12.35 6.90
C LYS A 69 1.22 12.95 6.31
N LEU A 70 0.87 12.52 5.09
CA LEU A 70 -0.37 12.98 4.45
C LEU A 70 -1.59 12.54 5.23
N TYR A 71 -1.59 11.32 5.75
CA TYR A 71 -2.67 10.81 6.58
C TYR A 71 -2.87 11.67 7.81
N GLY A 72 -1.81 11.95 8.56
CA GLY A 72 -1.90 12.78 9.75
C GLY A 72 -2.37 14.19 9.45
N TRP A 73 -1.84 14.78 8.38
CA TRP A 73 -2.21 16.13 7.96
C TRP A 73 -3.67 16.20 7.52
N GLN A 74 -4.12 15.26 6.71
CA GLN A 74 -5.50 15.25 6.23
C GLN A 74 -6.49 14.94 7.34
N MET A 75 -6.13 14.05 8.27
CA MET A 75 -6.99 13.76 9.43
C MET A 75 -7.13 14.98 10.33
N ALA A 76 -6.05 15.73 10.53
CA ALA A 76 -6.12 16.98 11.28
C ALA A 76 -7.06 17.98 10.60
N SER A 77 -7.01 18.04 9.25
CA SER A 77 -7.87 18.98 8.53
C SER A 77 -9.33 18.57 8.52
N THR A 78 -9.67 17.30 8.76
CA THR A 78 -11.08 16.88 8.83
C THR A 78 -11.77 17.38 10.09
N ALA A 79 -11.02 17.74 11.12
CA ALA A 79 -11.59 18.26 12.36
C ALA A 79 -12.33 19.57 12.14
N SER A 80 -12.00 20.33 11.09
CA SER A 80 -12.67 21.60 10.77
C SER A 80 -13.91 21.42 9.90
N VAL A 81 -14.19 20.20 9.41
CA VAL A 81 -15.34 19.94 8.55
C VAL A 81 -16.55 19.65 9.40
N THR A 82 -17.64 20.39 9.19
CA THR A 82 -18.86 20.26 9.98
C THR A 82 -19.86 19.26 9.41
N ASP A 83 -19.78 18.99 8.09
CA ASP A 83 -20.67 18.05 7.43
C ASP A 83 -20.19 16.61 7.65
N ALA A 84 -21.03 15.80 8.29
CA ALA A 84 -20.68 14.41 8.61
C ALA A 84 -20.38 13.57 7.35
N MET A 85 -21.13 13.82 6.27
CA MET A 85 -20.92 13.07 5.03
C MET A 85 -19.58 13.42 4.38
N GLN A 86 -19.23 14.71 4.37
CA GLN A 86 -17.93 15.12 3.84
C GLN A 86 -16.77 14.63 4.70
N THR A 87 -16.95 14.62 6.01
CA THR A 87 -15.95 14.11 6.94
C THR A 87 -15.68 12.63 6.68
N THR A 88 -16.72 11.84 6.53
CA THR A 88 -16.61 10.40 6.23
C THR A 88 -15.90 10.18 4.91
N ARG A 89 -16.26 10.95 3.88
CA ARG A 89 -15.64 10.85 2.56
C ARG A 89 -14.16 11.20 2.62
N LYS A 90 -13.79 12.25 3.33
CA LYS A 90 -12.39 12.65 3.50
C LYS A 90 -11.60 11.57 4.22
N LYS A 91 -12.14 11.01 5.28
CA LYS A 91 -11.48 9.94 6.02
C LYS A 91 -11.29 8.70 5.14
N PHE A 92 -12.31 8.35 4.34
CA PHE A 92 -12.23 7.22 3.41
C PHE A 92 -11.06 7.41 2.44
N VAL A 93 -11.01 8.58 1.77
CA VAL A 93 -9.95 8.87 0.79
C VAL A 93 -8.58 8.88 1.47
N THR A 94 -8.48 9.46 2.67
CA THR A 94 -7.22 9.56 3.39
C THR A 94 -6.68 8.18 3.77
N ILE A 95 -7.55 7.30 4.25
CA ILE A 95 -7.16 5.92 4.59
C ILE A 95 -6.75 5.17 3.32
N LEU A 96 -7.52 5.34 2.24
CA LEU A 96 -7.23 4.70 0.97
C LEU A 96 -5.87 5.13 0.42
N LEU A 97 -5.56 6.42 0.47
CA LEU A 97 -4.27 6.94 0.02
C LEU A 97 -3.11 6.34 0.81
N ARG A 98 -3.28 6.16 2.11
CA ARG A 98 -2.26 5.52 2.93
C ARG A 98 -2.04 4.06 2.52
N LEU A 99 -3.12 3.32 2.29
CA LEU A 99 -3.03 1.94 1.83
C LEU A 99 -2.32 1.84 0.48
N ILE A 100 -2.66 2.74 -0.44
CA ILE A 100 -2.04 2.79 -1.76
C ILE A 100 -0.55 3.11 -1.65
N SER A 101 -0.16 4.00 -0.73
CA SER A 101 1.26 4.33 -0.53
C SER A 101 2.07 3.10 -0.13
N TYR A 102 1.56 2.28 0.77
CA TYR A 102 2.21 1.04 1.16
C TYR A 102 2.24 0.03 0.02
N ASP A 103 1.15 -0.05 -0.76
CA ASP A 103 1.08 -0.93 -1.91
C ASP A 103 2.15 -0.58 -2.94
N MET A 104 2.25 0.69 -3.29
CA MET A 104 3.25 1.15 -4.24
C MET A 104 4.67 0.90 -3.72
N ALA A 105 4.90 1.08 -2.42
CA ALA A 105 6.20 0.79 -1.82
C ALA A 105 6.56 -0.69 -1.95
N SER A 106 5.61 -1.57 -1.69
CA SER A 106 5.80 -3.03 -1.83
C SER A 106 6.14 -3.40 -3.26
N ILE A 107 5.40 -2.85 -4.22
CA ILE A 107 5.63 -3.12 -5.64
C ILE A 107 7.01 -2.65 -6.06
N LEU A 108 7.42 -1.45 -5.64
CA LEU A 108 8.75 -0.94 -5.95
C LEU A 108 9.86 -1.82 -5.37
N ALA A 109 9.68 -2.30 -4.14
CA ALA A 109 10.65 -3.20 -3.53
C ALA A 109 10.78 -4.50 -4.33
N MET A 110 9.66 -5.07 -4.79
CA MET A 110 9.68 -6.31 -5.56
C MET A 110 10.24 -6.11 -6.97
N ILE A 111 9.93 -4.99 -7.61
CA ILE A 111 10.54 -4.67 -8.91
C ILE A 111 12.04 -4.49 -8.75
N GLY A 112 12.48 -3.81 -7.71
CA GLY A 112 13.90 -3.69 -7.41
C GLY A 112 14.56 -5.04 -7.19
N TYR A 113 13.90 -5.93 -6.47
CA TYR A 113 14.38 -7.30 -6.28
C TYR A 113 14.49 -8.04 -7.62
N LEU A 114 13.48 -7.89 -8.48
CA LEU A 114 13.49 -8.52 -9.80
C LEU A 114 14.71 -8.05 -10.61
N LEU A 115 15.03 -6.76 -10.57
CA LEU A 115 16.11 -6.18 -11.36
C LEU A 115 17.49 -6.42 -10.76
N THR A 116 17.61 -6.49 -9.44
CA THR A 116 18.93 -6.53 -8.77
C THR A 116 19.25 -7.89 -8.14
N SER A 117 18.25 -8.74 -7.93
CA SER A 117 18.38 -9.99 -7.17
C SER A 117 18.89 -9.79 -5.74
N ASN A 118 18.75 -8.59 -5.19
CA ASN A 118 19.25 -8.28 -3.86
C ASN A 118 18.22 -8.68 -2.81
N VAL A 119 18.61 -9.60 -1.93
CA VAL A 119 17.73 -10.13 -0.87
C VAL A 119 17.26 -9.03 0.09
N VAL A 120 18.03 -7.95 0.21
CA VAL A 120 17.63 -6.82 1.06
C VAL A 120 16.30 -6.24 0.60
N LEU A 121 16.06 -6.18 -0.71
CA LEU A 121 14.78 -5.69 -1.25
C LEU A 121 13.63 -6.65 -0.95
N LEU A 122 13.90 -7.95 -0.96
CA LEU A 122 12.91 -8.92 -0.56
C LEU A 122 12.56 -8.76 0.93
N ALA A 123 13.59 -8.56 1.76
CA ALA A 123 13.36 -8.27 3.18
C ALA A 123 12.57 -6.99 3.38
N ALA A 124 12.87 -5.95 2.60
CA ALA A 124 12.12 -4.70 2.63
C ALA A 124 10.65 -4.91 2.30
N PHE A 125 10.36 -5.74 1.28
CA PHE A 125 8.98 -6.10 0.95
C PHE A 125 8.27 -6.74 2.13
N VAL A 126 8.92 -7.71 2.79
CA VAL A 126 8.33 -8.42 3.93
C VAL A 126 8.01 -7.45 5.06
N VAL A 127 8.94 -6.53 5.36
CA VAL A 127 8.74 -5.53 6.41
C VAL A 127 7.57 -4.59 6.05
N ILE A 128 7.55 -4.10 4.82
CA ILE A 128 6.48 -3.21 4.36
C ILE A 128 5.12 -3.92 4.40
N PHE A 129 5.08 -5.17 3.97
CA PHE A 129 3.85 -5.96 3.99
C PHE A 129 3.36 -6.19 5.43
N ALA A 130 4.29 -6.46 6.36
CA ALA A 130 3.93 -6.60 7.77
C ALA A 130 3.32 -5.31 8.32
N PHE A 131 3.95 -4.16 8.05
CA PHE A 131 3.39 -2.88 8.45
C PHE A 131 2.05 -2.61 7.78
N TYR A 132 1.90 -2.99 6.52
CA TYR A 132 0.63 -2.86 5.82
C TYR A 132 -0.49 -3.61 6.55
N LEU A 133 -0.22 -4.82 7.01
CA LEU A 133 -1.24 -5.61 7.72
C LEU A 133 -1.70 -4.93 9.03
N PHE A 134 -0.82 -4.15 9.66
CA PHE A 134 -1.20 -3.36 10.84
C PHE A 134 -2.12 -2.18 10.49
N LEU A 135 -2.22 -1.82 9.22
CA LEU A 135 -3.08 -0.71 8.78
C LEU A 135 -4.53 -1.13 8.53
N LYS A 136 -4.88 -2.38 8.86
CA LYS A 136 -6.23 -2.86 8.64
C LYS A 136 -7.26 -1.87 9.20
N PRO A 137 -8.24 -1.41 8.38
CA PRO A 137 -9.25 -0.47 8.85
C PRO A 137 -10.07 -1.09 9.97
N LYS A 138 -10.25 -0.32 11.04
CA LYS A 138 -11.10 -0.73 12.16
C LYS A 138 -12.52 -0.28 11.89
N GLU A 139 -13.49 -0.95 12.52
CA GLU A 139 -14.89 -0.59 12.36
C GLU A 139 -15.17 0.87 12.71
N GLU A 140 -14.35 1.46 13.57
CA GLU A 140 -14.50 2.83 14.01
C GLU A 140 -13.71 3.84 13.18
N SER A 141 -13.06 3.39 12.09
CA SER A 141 -12.19 4.26 11.27
C SER A 141 -12.95 5.39 10.60
N LEU A 142 -14.22 5.19 10.28
CA LEU A 142 -15.11 6.16 9.69
C LEU A 142 -16.25 6.48 10.67
#